data_ce2954727484899fbad3a6bcbd289c74
#
_entry.id   ce2954727484899fbad3a6bcbd289c74
#
_cell.length_a   1.000
_cell.length_b   1.000
_cell.length_c   1.000
_cell.angle_alpha   90.00
_cell.angle_beta   90.00
_cell.angle_gamma   90.00
#
_symmetry.space_group_name_H-M   'P 1'
#
loop_
_entity.id
_entity.type
_entity.pdbx_description
1 polymer ?
#
loop_
_entity_poly.entity_id
_entity_poly.type
_entity_poly.pdbx_seq_one_letter_code
_entity_poly.pdbx_strand_id
1 'polypeptide(L)'
;LFHDKLINEFDFDEVRTENLISVYANELAPLKSITRLLDKTFKTIHLVNQLQLANYRYDDQLLAFKWDKKQYDKPRYEEINKLQTFNKDANWFRLLSEKENAPGVLLIHGFLASPAEMLGLGQRFHQLNFNVIGVRLKGHGTSPWDLRDRDWKDWSASVKRGFDILTAYSNEIHLIGFSTGGLLALQQAIQHPDSRLASVISVTAPVEFKSKQMKFVPLLYQANRLVRWVSSEGLMPFRPNVAEHPEVNYAHIPIRALYQLQKLIENLFNHPAPISCPVRLFQSDKDPVVEPESVNKLYRHIAAAEKDIEMIASQRHGILYENIDNTQQKIIDYVLQRTSPQLVQDTNG
;
A
#
# COMPACT_ATOMS: atom_id res chain seq x y z
N LEU A 1 15.83 -5.56 -6.48
CA LEU A 1 16.07 -6.07 -5.12
C LEU A 1 17.51 -5.79 -4.66
N PHE A 2 18.50 -6.20 -5.38
CA PHE A 2 19.92 -5.89 -5.14
C PHE A 2 20.20 -4.40 -5.42
N HIS A 3 19.49 -3.87 -6.38
CA HIS A 3 19.65 -2.55 -6.92
C HIS A 3 19.32 -1.45 -5.91
N ASP A 4 18.20 -1.58 -5.19
CA ASP A 4 17.79 -0.59 -4.20
C ASP A 4 18.76 -0.47 -3.03
N LYS A 5 19.39 -1.55 -2.57
CA LYS A 5 20.39 -1.52 -1.50
C LYS A 5 21.69 -0.90 -1.96
N LEU A 6 21.97 -1.11 -3.19
CA LEU A 6 23.20 -0.67 -3.76
C LEU A 6 23.20 0.83 -4.05
N ILE A 7 22.03 1.42 -4.24
CA ILE A 7 21.90 2.81 -4.65
C ILE A 7 21.47 3.71 -3.49
N ASN A 8 20.68 3.18 -2.59
CA ASN A 8 20.22 3.90 -1.42
C ASN A 8 19.78 2.93 -0.36
N GLU A 9 20.22 3.13 0.78
CA GLU A 9 19.57 2.60 1.93
C GLU A 9 18.38 1.68 1.63
N PHE A 10 18.62 0.48 1.64
CA PHE A 10 17.84 -0.68 1.49
C PHE A 10 16.58 -0.80 2.27
N ASP A 11 15.58 -1.18 1.57
CA ASP A 11 14.34 -1.74 2.08
C ASP A 11 14.27 -3.27 1.89
N PHE A 12 15.39 -3.90 1.92
CA PHE A 12 15.43 -5.32 2.18
C PHE A 12 15.33 -5.53 3.67
N ASP A 13 14.62 -6.52 4.05
CA ASP A 13 14.65 -7.09 5.36
C ASP A 13 16.14 -7.10 5.82
N GLU A 14 16.56 -5.97 6.36
CA GLU A 14 17.95 -5.66 6.73
C GLU A 14 18.47 -6.77 7.64
N VAL A 15 17.61 -7.26 8.53
CA VAL A 15 17.83 -8.38 9.43
C VAL A 15 18.09 -9.67 8.67
N ARG A 16 17.41 -9.91 7.55
CA ARG A 16 17.57 -11.14 6.76
C ARG A 16 18.83 -11.12 5.93
N THR A 17 19.23 -9.95 5.46
CA THR A 17 20.45 -9.77 4.68
C THR A 17 21.68 -9.71 5.58
N GLU A 18 21.61 -9.05 6.74
CA GLU A 18 22.66 -9.06 7.75
C GLU A 18 22.88 -10.44 8.33
N ASN A 19 21.83 -11.19 8.61
CA ASN A 19 21.94 -12.59 9.02
C ASN A 19 22.54 -13.48 7.94
N LEU A 20 22.15 -13.33 6.68
CA LEU A 20 22.79 -14.03 5.56
C LEU A 20 24.27 -13.66 5.42
N ILE A 21 24.60 -12.38 5.52
CA ILE A 21 25.98 -11.91 5.44
C ILE A 21 26.79 -12.39 6.64
N SER A 22 26.23 -12.40 7.87
CA SER A 22 26.95 -12.85 9.07
C SER A 22 27.15 -14.35 9.08
N VAL A 23 26.17 -15.14 8.66
CA VAL A 23 26.26 -16.61 8.59
C VAL A 23 27.22 -17.07 7.51
N TYR A 24 27.27 -16.37 6.38
CA TYR A 24 28.11 -16.75 5.23
C TYR A 24 29.35 -15.87 5.05
N ALA A 25 29.64 -14.93 5.95
CA ALA A 25 30.75 -13.99 5.81
C ALA A 25 32.10 -14.68 5.65
N ASN A 26 32.29 -15.83 6.28
CA ASN A 26 33.52 -16.62 6.18
C ASN A 26 33.54 -17.50 4.92
N GLU A 27 32.40 -18.02 4.50
CA GLU A 27 32.26 -18.83 3.28
C GLU A 27 32.28 -17.96 2.01
N LEU A 28 31.83 -16.70 2.13
CA LEU A 28 31.87 -15.71 1.07
C LEU A 28 33.18 -14.90 1.01
N ALA A 29 34.18 -15.25 1.82
CA ALA A 29 35.49 -14.61 1.79
C ALA A 29 36.13 -14.52 0.40
N PRO A 30 35.93 -15.50 -0.53
CA PRO A 30 36.38 -15.37 -1.94
C PRO A 30 35.63 -14.26 -2.71
N LEU A 31 34.44 -13.85 -2.22
CA LEU A 31 33.65 -12.79 -2.85
C LEU A 31 34.06 -11.38 -2.37
N LYS A 32 35.07 -11.25 -1.48
CA LYS A 32 35.58 -9.93 -1.06
C LYS A 32 36.09 -9.09 -2.24
N SER A 33 36.56 -9.71 -3.28
CA SER A 33 36.94 -9.02 -4.51
C SER A 33 35.72 -8.52 -5.30
N ILE A 34 34.64 -9.31 -5.28
CA ILE A 34 33.37 -8.93 -5.92
C ILE A 34 32.69 -7.84 -5.11
N THR A 35 32.64 -7.94 -3.78
CA THR A 35 32.10 -6.89 -2.92
C THR A 35 32.91 -5.59 -3.02
N ARG A 36 34.25 -5.67 -3.13
CA ARG A 36 35.08 -4.48 -3.40
C ARG A 36 34.85 -3.88 -4.79
N LEU A 37 34.70 -4.74 -5.80
CA LEU A 37 34.37 -4.28 -7.14
C LEU A 37 33.00 -3.63 -7.19
N LEU A 38 32.04 -4.25 -6.55
CA LEU A 38 30.70 -3.70 -6.36
C LEU A 38 30.79 -2.35 -5.63
N ASP A 39 31.44 -2.25 -4.48
CA ASP A 39 31.61 -1.03 -3.71
C ASP A 39 32.30 0.09 -4.51
N LYS A 40 33.31 -0.26 -5.32
CA LYS A 40 33.96 0.67 -6.24
C LYS A 40 33.04 1.09 -7.39
N THR A 41 32.24 0.17 -7.91
CA THR A 41 31.24 0.45 -8.95
C THR A 41 30.14 1.35 -8.38
N PHE A 42 29.76 1.16 -7.11
CA PHE A 42 28.73 1.99 -6.44
C PHE A 42 29.19 3.39 -6.15
N LYS A 43 30.44 3.61 -5.77
CA LYS A 43 31.01 4.95 -5.64
C LYS A 43 31.04 5.72 -6.97
N THR A 44 30.95 4.98 -8.09
CA THR A 44 30.86 5.55 -9.44
C THR A 44 29.41 5.78 -9.91
N ILE A 45 28.43 5.15 -9.26
CA ILE A 45 26.98 5.25 -9.57
C ILE A 45 26.34 6.56 -9.06
N HIS A 46 27.08 7.45 -8.41
CA HIS A 46 26.63 8.84 -8.16
C HIS A 46 26.21 9.61 -9.44
N LEU A 47 26.27 8.95 -10.60
CA LEU A 47 25.85 9.51 -11.89
C LEU A 47 24.40 9.11 -12.28
N VAL A 48 23.74 8.22 -11.56
CA VAL A 48 22.31 7.92 -11.82
C VAL A 48 21.46 9.07 -11.30
N ASN A 49 20.77 9.77 -12.19
CA ASN A 49 19.87 10.83 -11.75
C ASN A 49 18.62 10.25 -11.07
N GLN A 50 17.92 11.09 -10.32
CA GLN A 50 16.77 10.67 -9.52
C GLN A 50 15.64 10.03 -10.36
N LEU A 51 15.43 10.50 -11.60
CA LEU A 51 14.44 9.94 -12.52
C LEU A 51 14.82 8.53 -12.98
N GLN A 52 16.10 8.32 -13.30
CA GLN A 52 16.59 6.98 -13.69
C GLN A 52 16.45 6.00 -12.50
N LEU A 53 16.79 6.44 -11.30
CA LEU A 53 16.62 5.64 -10.08
C LEU A 53 15.15 5.27 -9.84
N ALA A 54 14.24 6.24 -9.97
CA ALA A 54 12.81 6.01 -9.83
C ALA A 54 12.28 5.01 -10.87
N ASN A 55 12.75 5.09 -12.12
CA ASN A 55 12.40 4.13 -13.15
C ASN A 55 12.87 2.70 -12.79
N TYR A 56 14.12 2.55 -12.37
CA TYR A 56 14.62 1.25 -11.93
C TYR A 56 13.84 0.69 -10.74
N ARG A 57 13.55 1.52 -9.75
CA ARG A 57 12.72 1.12 -8.60
C ARG A 57 11.33 0.68 -9.01
N TYR A 58 10.71 1.38 -9.96
CA TYR A 58 9.42 0.99 -10.50
C TYR A 58 9.49 -0.36 -11.24
N ASP A 59 10.48 -0.54 -12.11
CA ASP A 59 10.70 -1.79 -12.85
C ASP A 59 10.96 -2.97 -11.91
N ASP A 60 11.68 -2.75 -10.80
CA ASP A 60 11.87 -3.76 -9.75
C ASP A 60 10.53 -4.18 -9.11
N GLN A 61 9.58 -3.25 -8.92
CA GLN A 61 8.26 -3.62 -8.41
C GLN A 61 7.46 -4.46 -9.43
N LEU A 62 7.56 -4.14 -10.71
CA LEU A 62 6.94 -4.94 -11.77
C LEU A 62 7.56 -6.34 -11.85
N LEU A 63 8.87 -6.44 -11.71
CA LEU A 63 9.59 -7.71 -11.68
C LEU A 63 9.24 -8.50 -10.43
N ALA A 64 9.21 -7.86 -9.25
CA ALA A 64 8.83 -8.49 -7.99
C ALA A 64 7.42 -9.09 -8.05
N PHE A 65 6.47 -8.42 -8.71
CA PHE A 65 5.13 -8.98 -8.93
C PHE A 65 5.17 -10.28 -9.76
N LYS A 66 5.93 -10.29 -10.85
CA LYS A 66 6.08 -11.48 -11.70
C LYS A 66 6.69 -12.65 -10.92
N TRP A 67 7.69 -12.37 -10.07
CA TRP A 67 8.31 -13.37 -9.21
C TRP A 67 7.35 -13.91 -8.15
N ASP A 68 6.64 -13.03 -7.45
CA ASP A 68 5.63 -13.43 -6.46
C ASP A 68 4.58 -14.33 -7.12
N LYS A 69 4.04 -13.91 -8.28
CA LYS A 69 3.03 -14.69 -9.01
C LYS A 69 3.56 -16.08 -9.36
N LYS A 70 4.78 -16.18 -9.93
CA LYS A 70 5.42 -17.46 -10.25
C LYS A 70 5.68 -18.32 -9.01
N GLN A 71 6.06 -17.71 -7.88
CA GLN A 71 6.33 -18.42 -6.64
C GLN A 71 5.09 -19.08 -6.06
N TYR A 72 3.94 -18.43 -6.19
CA TYR A 72 2.66 -18.92 -5.65
C TYR A 72 1.75 -19.57 -6.72
N ASP A 73 2.25 -19.79 -7.94
CA ASP A 73 1.60 -20.55 -9.02
C ASP A 73 2.18 -21.98 -9.08
N LYS A 74 2.12 -22.69 -7.95
CA LYS A 74 2.60 -24.07 -7.81
C LYS A 74 1.45 -24.99 -7.43
N PRO A 75 1.50 -26.31 -7.78
CA PRO A 75 0.42 -27.25 -7.52
C PRO A 75 -0.10 -27.23 -6.08
N ARG A 76 0.77 -27.07 -5.09
CA ARG A 76 0.39 -27.01 -3.67
C ARG A 76 -0.52 -25.81 -3.31
N TYR A 77 -0.60 -24.80 -4.15
CA TYR A 77 -1.40 -23.58 -3.93
C TYR A 77 -2.67 -23.58 -4.80
N GLU A 78 -2.81 -24.56 -5.68
CA GLU A 78 -3.79 -24.57 -6.75
C GLU A 78 -5.24 -24.58 -6.23
N GLU A 79 -5.51 -25.30 -5.16
CA GLU A 79 -6.87 -25.43 -4.60
C GLU A 79 -7.48 -24.05 -4.29
N ILE A 80 -6.77 -23.20 -3.58
CA ILE A 80 -7.25 -21.84 -3.25
C ILE A 80 -7.13 -20.91 -4.45
N ASN A 81 -6.08 -21.03 -5.27
CA ASN A 81 -5.87 -20.16 -6.41
C ASN A 81 -6.95 -20.29 -7.49
N LYS A 82 -7.47 -21.51 -7.73
CA LYS A 82 -8.56 -21.77 -8.68
C LYS A 82 -9.89 -21.11 -8.30
N LEU A 83 -10.07 -20.83 -7.01
CA LEU A 83 -11.28 -20.21 -6.48
C LEU A 83 -11.24 -18.67 -6.55
N GLN A 84 -10.15 -18.10 -7.04
CA GLN A 84 -10.03 -16.65 -7.15
C GLN A 84 -10.63 -16.12 -8.45
N THR A 85 -11.36 -15.02 -8.35
CA THR A 85 -12.09 -14.39 -9.46
C THR A 85 -11.52 -13.03 -9.87
N PHE A 86 -10.52 -12.51 -9.15
CA PHE A 86 -9.96 -11.20 -9.42
C PHE A 86 -9.27 -11.10 -10.79
N ASN A 87 -9.32 -9.91 -11.38
CA ASN A 87 -8.69 -9.66 -12.67
C ASN A 87 -7.15 -9.77 -12.58
N LYS A 88 -6.56 -10.27 -13.66
CA LYS A 88 -5.12 -10.58 -13.74
C LYS A 88 -4.22 -9.34 -13.77
N ASP A 89 -4.75 -8.15 -14.07
CA ASP A 89 -3.99 -6.89 -14.11
C ASP A 89 -3.93 -6.22 -12.74
N ALA A 90 -3.32 -6.94 -11.79
CA ALA A 90 -3.24 -6.54 -10.39
C ALA A 90 -1.87 -5.95 -10.02
N ASN A 91 -1.08 -5.52 -11.02
CA ASN A 91 0.25 -4.96 -10.82
C ASN A 91 0.19 -3.46 -10.46
N TRP A 92 1.31 -2.90 -10.05
CA TRP A 92 1.50 -1.46 -9.98
C TRP A 92 1.14 -0.80 -11.30
N PHE A 93 0.57 0.40 -11.24
CA PHE A 93 0.43 1.25 -12.41
C PHE A 93 1.07 2.61 -12.17
N ARG A 94 1.55 3.21 -13.25
CA ARG A 94 2.15 4.55 -13.27
C ARG A 94 1.64 5.30 -14.48
N LEU A 95 1.04 6.46 -14.25
CA LEU A 95 0.55 7.38 -15.28
C LEU A 95 1.30 8.70 -15.08
N LEU A 96 2.23 9.00 -15.97
CA LEU A 96 3.04 10.21 -15.88
C LEU A 96 2.48 11.30 -16.81
N SER A 97 2.34 12.49 -16.27
CA SER A 97 2.01 13.68 -17.04
C SER A 97 3.17 14.08 -17.94
N GLU A 98 2.86 14.66 -19.09
CA GLU A 98 3.86 15.31 -19.96
C GLU A 98 4.26 16.69 -19.43
N LYS A 99 3.49 17.25 -18.48
CA LYS A 99 3.75 18.55 -17.87
C LYS A 99 4.94 18.46 -16.92
N GLU A 100 5.89 19.36 -17.07
CA GLU A 100 7.01 19.50 -16.13
C GLU A 100 6.48 19.90 -14.73
N ASN A 101 7.11 19.34 -13.70
CA ASN A 101 6.74 19.58 -12.29
C ASN A 101 5.27 19.29 -11.95
N ALA A 102 4.61 18.39 -12.69
CA ALA A 102 3.25 17.99 -12.39
C ALA A 102 3.10 17.52 -10.93
N PRO A 103 2.00 17.89 -10.24
CA PRO A 103 1.75 17.37 -8.90
C PRO A 103 1.54 15.86 -8.93
N GLY A 104 1.78 15.20 -7.79
CA GLY A 104 1.74 13.75 -7.67
C GLY A 104 0.57 13.25 -6.85
N VAL A 105 0.01 12.11 -7.24
CA VAL A 105 -0.97 11.36 -6.44
C VAL A 105 -0.50 9.93 -6.25
N LEU A 106 -0.36 9.50 -4.99
CA LEU A 106 -0.12 8.11 -4.63
C LEU A 106 -1.43 7.46 -4.20
N LEU A 107 -1.83 6.42 -4.91
CA LEU A 107 -3.07 5.67 -4.70
C LEU A 107 -2.80 4.34 -4.02
N ILE A 108 -3.52 4.06 -2.92
CA ILE A 108 -3.30 2.90 -2.07
C ILE A 108 -4.61 2.14 -1.91
N HIS A 109 -4.67 0.93 -2.46
CA HIS A 109 -5.87 0.08 -2.46
C HIS A 109 -6.17 -0.56 -1.09
N GLY A 110 -7.35 -1.15 -0.96
CA GLY A 110 -7.84 -1.81 0.25
C GLY A 110 -7.29 -3.21 0.49
N PHE A 111 -7.66 -3.79 1.65
CA PHE A 111 -7.32 -5.16 2.00
C PHE A 111 -7.96 -6.16 1.04
N LEU A 112 -7.22 -7.20 0.66
CA LEU A 112 -7.60 -8.22 -0.32
C LEU A 112 -7.70 -7.74 -1.77
N ALA A 113 -7.68 -6.43 -2.01
CA ALA A 113 -7.84 -5.83 -3.34
C ALA A 113 -6.51 -5.80 -4.12
N SER A 114 -6.52 -5.09 -5.23
CA SER A 114 -5.35 -4.83 -6.06
C SER A 114 -5.35 -3.39 -6.54
N PRO A 115 -4.26 -2.88 -7.14
CA PRO A 115 -4.22 -1.52 -7.67
C PRO A 115 -5.34 -1.20 -8.67
N ALA A 116 -5.93 -2.21 -9.33
CA ALA A 116 -7.07 -2.03 -10.22
C ALA A 116 -8.27 -1.34 -9.55
N GLU A 117 -8.44 -1.52 -8.22
CA GLU A 117 -9.46 -0.83 -7.42
C GLU A 117 -9.33 0.71 -7.49
N MET A 118 -8.11 1.21 -7.69
CA MET A 118 -7.80 2.64 -7.67
C MET A 118 -7.59 3.23 -9.08
N LEU A 119 -7.59 2.38 -10.12
CA LEU A 119 -7.20 2.80 -11.48
C LEU A 119 -8.14 3.85 -12.07
N GLY A 120 -9.46 3.73 -11.85
CA GLY A 120 -10.43 4.69 -12.35
C GLY A 120 -10.19 6.11 -11.80
N LEU A 121 -9.95 6.22 -10.49
CA LEU A 121 -9.57 7.50 -9.88
C LEU A 121 -8.22 7.98 -10.40
N GLY A 122 -7.26 7.07 -10.57
CA GLY A 122 -5.93 7.39 -11.12
C GLY A 122 -5.99 7.99 -12.52
N GLN A 123 -6.82 7.44 -13.39
CA GLN A 123 -7.03 7.96 -14.75
C GLN A 123 -7.62 9.37 -14.73
N ARG A 124 -8.56 9.66 -13.83
CA ARG A 124 -9.15 11.00 -13.68
C ARG A 124 -8.09 12.03 -13.24
N PHE A 125 -7.21 11.70 -12.29
CA PHE A 125 -6.11 12.57 -11.89
C PHE A 125 -5.09 12.77 -13.03
N HIS A 126 -4.79 11.70 -13.77
CA HIS A 126 -3.88 11.81 -14.92
C HIS A 126 -4.44 12.75 -16.01
N GLN A 127 -5.76 12.69 -16.28
CA GLN A 127 -6.43 13.63 -17.20
C GLN A 127 -6.34 15.09 -16.72
N LEU A 128 -6.11 15.32 -15.43
CA LEU A 128 -5.87 16.63 -14.83
C LEU A 128 -4.36 16.95 -14.73
N ASN A 129 -3.52 16.27 -15.51
CA ASN A 129 -2.08 16.45 -15.55
C ASN A 129 -1.33 16.14 -14.22
N PHE A 130 -1.84 15.22 -13.40
CA PHE A 130 -1.11 14.70 -12.26
C PHE A 130 -0.22 13.52 -12.66
N ASN A 131 0.93 13.39 -12.01
CA ASN A 131 1.69 12.16 -11.97
C ASN A 131 1.01 11.20 -11.00
N VAL A 132 0.65 9.99 -11.45
CA VAL A 132 -0.10 9.05 -10.61
C VAL A 132 0.65 7.73 -10.49
N ILE A 133 0.76 7.24 -9.25
CA ILE A 133 1.22 5.88 -8.97
C ILE A 133 0.16 5.14 -8.16
N GLY A 134 -0.27 3.98 -8.64
CA GLY A 134 -1.06 3.02 -7.88
C GLY A 134 -0.17 1.91 -7.37
N VAL A 135 0.04 1.86 -6.05
CA VAL A 135 0.92 0.86 -5.43
C VAL A 135 0.21 -0.47 -5.25
N ARG A 136 0.92 -1.57 -5.49
CA ARG A 136 0.49 -2.90 -5.08
C ARG A 136 1.05 -3.21 -3.70
N LEU A 137 0.20 -3.39 -2.73
CA LEU A 137 0.60 -3.87 -1.42
C LEU A 137 1.13 -5.31 -1.54
N LYS A 138 2.28 -5.59 -0.96
CA LYS A 138 2.93 -6.91 -1.05
C LYS A 138 1.97 -8.03 -0.65
N GLY A 139 1.91 -9.10 -1.44
CA GLY A 139 1.00 -10.22 -1.26
C GLY A 139 -0.39 -10.05 -1.89
N HIS A 140 -0.74 -8.85 -2.37
CA HIS A 140 -2.01 -8.59 -3.05
C HIS A 140 -1.88 -8.76 -4.57
N GLY A 141 -2.97 -9.14 -5.23
CA GLY A 141 -3.03 -9.32 -6.69
C GLY A 141 -2.28 -10.55 -7.23
N THR A 142 -1.76 -11.41 -6.38
CA THR A 142 -1.02 -12.64 -6.74
C THR A 142 -1.77 -13.87 -6.31
N SER A 143 -1.80 -14.15 -5.00
CA SER A 143 -2.45 -15.32 -4.40
C SER A 143 -2.78 -15.04 -2.94
N PRO A 144 -3.89 -15.58 -2.39
CA PRO A 144 -4.13 -15.56 -0.93
C PRO A 144 -3.00 -16.21 -0.13
N TRP A 145 -2.27 -17.15 -0.69
CA TRP A 145 -1.08 -17.75 -0.07
C TRP A 145 0.07 -16.77 0.06
N ASP A 146 0.30 -15.93 -0.95
CA ASP A 146 1.29 -14.86 -0.88
C ASP A 146 0.91 -13.87 0.23
N LEU A 147 -0.34 -13.42 0.26
CA LEU A 147 -0.84 -12.51 1.30
C LEU A 147 -0.74 -13.13 2.71
N ARG A 148 -0.98 -14.43 2.84
CA ARG A 148 -0.80 -15.16 4.11
C ARG A 148 0.62 -15.04 4.67
N ASP A 149 1.61 -15.02 3.79
CA ASP A 149 3.02 -15.00 4.18
C ASP A 149 3.56 -13.60 4.46
N ARG A 150 2.76 -12.55 4.22
CA ARG A 150 3.15 -11.15 4.44
C ARG A 150 2.72 -10.64 5.81
N ASP A 151 3.38 -9.58 6.24
CA ASP A 151 2.97 -8.81 7.40
C ASP A 151 2.62 -7.35 7.03
N TRP A 152 2.12 -6.58 8.00
CA TRP A 152 1.72 -5.21 7.76
C TRP A 152 2.89 -4.28 7.39
N LYS A 153 4.12 -4.62 7.80
CA LYS A 153 5.32 -3.85 7.45
C LYS A 153 5.66 -3.98 5.95
N ASP A 154 5.41 -5.16 5.36
CA ASP A 154 5.53 -5.35 3.91
C ASP A 154 4.60 -4.40 3.14
N TRP A 155 3.39 -4.15 3.69
CA TRP A 155 2.43 -3.23 3.09
C TRP A 155 2.89 -1.78 3.24
N SER A 156 3.33 -1.39 4.45
CA SER A 156 3.92 -0.05 4.70
C SER A 156 5.12 0.21 3.79
N ALA A 157 6.02 -0.77 3.66
CA ALA A 157 7.17 -0.67 2.77
C ALA A 157 6.78 -0.52 1.29
N SER A 158 5.66 -1.13 0.86
CA SER A 158 5.14 -0.93 -0.50
C SER A 158 4.69 0.52 -0.72
N VAL A 159 4.01 1.13 0.27
CA VAL A 159 3.58 2.53 0.21
C VAL A 159 4.78 3.47 0.20
N LYS A 160 5.75 3.24 1.10
CA LYS A 160 6.97 4.05 1.15
C LYS A 160 7.72 4.03 -0.20
N ARG A 161 7.89 2.85 -0.80
CA ARG A 161 8.52 2.74 -2.14
C ARG A 161 7.76 3.53 -3.20
N GLY A 162 6.43 3.45 -3.21
CA GLY A 162 5.61 4.23 -4.13
C GLY A 162 5.79 5.73 -3.94
N PHE A 163 5.84 6.18 -2.70
CA PHE A 163 6.12 7.57 -2.36
C PHE A 163 7.52 7.98 -2.85
N ASP A 164 8.55 7.20 -2.52
CA ASP A 164 9.94 7.48 -2.93
C ASP A 164 10.12 7.52 -4.47
N ILE A 165 9.37 6.68 -5.21
CA ILE A 165 9.36 6.73 -6.67
C ILE A 165 8.70 8.03 -7.14
N LEU A 166 7.54 8.39 -6.57
CA LEU A 166 6.78 9.56 -7.00
C LEU A 166 7.51 10.88 -6.74
N THR A 167 8.31 10.94 -5.66
CA THR A 167 9.13 12.12 -5.31
C THR A 167 10.19 12.50 -6.36
N ALA A 168 10.50 11.59 -7.29
CA ALA A 168 11.39 11.90 -8.41
C ALA A 168 10.68 12.64 -9.55
N TYR A 169 9.35 12.62 -9.57
CA TYR A 169 8.52 13.22 -10.62
C TYR A 169 7.73 14.44 -10.12
N SER A 170 7.53 14.56 -8.80
CA SER A 170 6.64 15.57 -8.23
C SER A 170 7.21 16.15 -6.94
N ASN A 171 7.12 17.47 -6.81
CA ASN A 171 7.50 18.21 -5.60
C ASN A 171 6.30 18.49 -4.68
N GLU A 172 5.09 18.15 -5.11
CA GLU A 172 3.86 18.27 -4.35
C GLU A 172 3.06 16.98 -4.52
N ILE A 173 2.79 16.26 -3.41
CA ILE A 173 2.27 14.89 -3.44
C ILE A 173 1.07 14.78 -2.51
N HIS A 174 0.01 14.15 -3.02
CA HIS A 174 -1.19 13.80 -2.26
C HIS A 174 -1.25 12.27 -2.06
N LEU A 175 -1.52 11.83 -0.84
CA LEU A 175 -1.74 10.41 -0.53
C LEU A 175 -3.24 10.14 -0.46
N ILE A 176 -3.72 9.17 -1.21
CA ILE A 176 -5.13 8.75 -1.20
C ILE A 176 -5.19 7.25 -0.96
N GLY A 177 -5.80 6.85 0.16
CA GLY A 177 -5.93 5.46 0.51
C GLY A 177 -7.38 5.05 0.76
N PHE A 178 -7.75 3.86 0.28
CA PHE A 178 -9.04 3.26 0.50
C PHE A 178 -8.95 2.13 1.52
N SER A 179 -9.85 2.10 2.50
CA SER A 179 -9.92 1.06 3.53
C SER A 179 -8.56 0.87 4.25
N THR A 180 -7.93 -0.29 4.19
CA THR A 180 -6.56 -0.52 4.71
C THR A 180 -5.55 0.45 4.10
N GLY A 181 -5.71 0.81 2.83
CA GLY A 181 -4.90 1.84 2.19
C GLY A 181 -5.02 3.21 2.87
N GLY A 182 -6.20 3.53 3.42
CA GLY A 182 -6.41 4.75 4.21
C GLY A 182 -5.60 4.78 5.51
N LEU A 183 -5.51 3.64 6.21
CA LEU A 183 -4.61 3.50 7.38
C LEU A 183 -3.15 3.66 7.00
N LEU A 184 -2.74 3.04 5.88
CA LEU A 184 -1.37 3.10 5.39
C LEU A 184 -0.97 4.51 4.91
N ALA A 185 -1.91 5.26 4.30
CA ALA A 185 -1.68 6.65 3.93
C ALA A 185 -1.42 7.53 5.17
N LEU A 186 -2.23 7.37 6.21
CA LEU A 186 -2.03 8.06 7.50
C LEU A 186 -0.71 7.64 8.15
N GLN A 187 -0.42 6.34 8.18
CA GLN A 187 0.83 5.81 8.74
C GLN A 187 2.07 6.35 8.00
N GLN A 188 2.02 6.40 6.65
CA GLN A 188 3.10 6.96 5.85
C GLN A 188 3.38 8.43 6.23
N ALA A 189 2.33 9.23 6.38
CA ALA A 189 2.46 10.64 6.75
C ALA A 189 3.01 10.83 8.17
N ILE A 190 2.65 9.93 9.10
CA ILE A 190 3.12 9.96 10.49
C ILE A 190 4.58 9.51 10.61
N GLN A 191 4.92 8.38 9.97
CA GLN A 191 6.24 7.76 10.15
C GLN A 191 7.32 8.33 9.24
N HIS A 192 6.93 8.92 8.12
CA HIS A 192 7.82 9.47 7.11
C HIS A 192 7.38 10.88 6.70
N PRO A 193 7.48 11.87 7.63
CA PRO A 193 7.13 13.25 7.30
C PRO A 193 8.03 13.77 6.18
N ASP A 194 7.41 14.39 5.19
CA ASP A 194 8.10 14.95 4.03
C ASP A 194 7.46 16.30 3.65
N SER A 195 8.28 17.29 3.34
CA SER A 195 7.80 18.64 3.00
C SER A 195 7.02 18.69 1.68
N ARG A 196 7.16 17.68 0.82
CA ARG A 196 6.41 17.54 -0.42
C ARG A 196 5.00 17.00 -0.23
N LEU A 197 4.67 16.52 0.98
CA LEU A 197 3.34 15.98 1.27
C LEU A 197 2.34 17.12 1.42
N ALA A 198 1.45 17.27 0.44
CA ALA A 198 0.46 18.34 0.35
C ALA A 198 -0.87 18.00 1.04
N SER A 199 -1.32 16.75 0.99
CA SER A 199 -2.50 16.28 1.75
C SER A 199 -2.54 14.77 1.89
N VAL A 200 -3.35 14.30 2.86
CA VAL A 200 -3.70 12.89 3.05
C VAL A 200 -5.21 12.73 3.02
N ILE A 201 -5.69 11.82 2.18
CA ILE A 201 -7.09 11.44 2.08
C ILE A 201 -7.24 9.96 2.47
N SER A 202 -8.05 9.69 3.48
CA SER A 202 -8.33 8.35 3.99
C SER A 202 -9.80 8.04 3.83
N VAL A 203 -10.14 7.02 3.04
CA VAL A 203 -11.52 6.66 2.71
C VAL A 203 -11.89 5.35 3.38
N THR A 204 -12.93 5.35 4.21
CA THR A 204 -13.50 4.20 4.95
C THR A 204 -12.45 3.34 5.69
N ALA A 205 -11.46 4.00 6.31
CA ALA A 205 -10.36 3.32 6.96
C ALA A 205 -10.83 2.57 8.23
N PRO A 206 -10.53 1.26 8.37
CA PRO A 206 -11.05 0.46 9.46
C PRO A 206 -10.26 0.70 10.77
N VAL A 207 -10.97 1.06 11.82
CA VAL A 207 -10.48 0.99 13.21
C VAL A 207 -11.25 -0.09 13.96
N GLU A 208 -12.55 -0.14 13.73
CA GLU A 208 -13.44 -1.17 14.27
C GLU A 208 -14.26 -1.80 13.16
N PHE A 209 -14.45 -3.10 13.27
CA PHE A 209 -15.23 -3.87 12.31
C PHE A 209 -16.61 -4.22 12.89
N LYS A 210 -17.65 -4.18 12.07
CA LYS A 210 -18.99 -4.63 12.45
C LYS A 210 -19.04 -6.09 12.83
N SER A 211 -18.20 -6.92 12.18
CA SER A 211 -18.12 -8.35 12.48
C SER A 211 -17.48 -8.61 13.84
N LYS A 212 -18.29 -9.11 14.79
CA LYS A 212 -17.82 -9.54 16.12
C LYS A 212 -16.75 -10.65 16.03
N GLN A 213 -16.74 -11.42 14.95
CA GLN A 213 -15.75 -12.48 14.70
C GLN A 213 -14.31 -11.94 14.60
N MET A 214 -14.14 -10.67 14.22
CA MET A 214 -12.82 -10.04 14.18
C MET A 214 -12.12 -10.02 15.54
N LYS A 215 -12.86 -9.98 16.64
CA LYS A 215 -12.30 -10.05 18.00
C LYS A 215 -11.60 -11.39 18.31
N PHE A 216 -11.98 -12.45 17.61
CA PHE A 216 -11.40 -13.79 17.80
C PHE A 216 -10.22 -14.10 16.87
N VAL A 217 -9.89 -13.19 15.95
CA VAL A 217 -8.78 -13.39 14.99
C VAL A 217 -7.44 -13.67 15.70
N PRO A 218 -7.04 -12.95 16.76
CA PRO A 218 -5.79 -13.26 17.48
C PRO A 218 -5.78 -14.67 18.05
N LEU A 219 -6.89 -15.13 18.62
CA LEU A 219 -7.01 -16.48 19.18
C LEU A 219 -6.91 -17.56 18.09
N LEU A 220 -7.63 -17.37 16.97
CA LEU A 220 -7.57 -18.27 15.82
C LEU A 220 -6.16 -18.31 15.21
N TYR A 221 -5.49 -17.17 15.14
CA TYR A 221 -4.11 -17.11 14.66
C TYR A 221 -3.15 -17.89 15.56
N GLN A 222 -3.27 -17.74 16.88
CA GLN A 222 -2.45 -18.47 17.86
C GLN A 222 -2.73 -19.98 17.80
N ALA A 223 -4.00 -20.39 17.72
CA ALA A 223 -4.38 -21.79 17.56
C ALA A 223 -3.78 -22.38 16.26
N ASN A 224 -3.90 -21.69 15.14
CA ASN A 224 -3.28 -22.09 13.88
C ASN A 224 -1.74 -22.21 14.00
N ARG A 225 -1.10 -21.33 14.76
CA ARG A 225 0.35 -21.38 14.98
C ARG A 225 0.78 -22.60 15.79
N LEU A 226 0.02 -22.97 16.80
CA LEU A 226 0.29 -24.16 17.62
C LEU A 226 0.15 -25.44 16.79
N VAL A 227 -0.89 -25.54 15.96
CA VAL A 227 -1.15 -26.74 15.14
C VAL A 227 -0.15 -26.86 13.98
N ARG A 228 0.51 -25.79 13.55
CA ARG A 228 1.57 -25.85 12.52
C ARG A 228 2.74 -26.79 12.86
N TRP A 229 2.88 -27.19 14.10
CA TRP A 229 3.81 -28.25 14.50
C TRP A 229 3.40 -29.64 13.96
N VAL A 230 2.10 -29.84 13.70
CA VAL A 230 1.52 -31.11 13.23
C VAL A 230 1.03 -30.99 11.77
N SER A 231 0.59 -29.81 11.35
CA SER A 231 0.10 -29.52 10.00
C SER A 231 0.72 -28.23 9.50
N SER A 232 1.41 -28.25 8.35
CA SER A 232 2.05 -27.08 7.74
C SER A 232 1.06 -25.94 7.42
N GLU A 233 -0.23 -26.24 7.31
CA GLU A 233 -1.28 -25.29 6.92
C GLU A 233 -2.04 -24.70 8.11
N GLY A 234 -2.09 -25.40 9.25
CA GLY A 234 -2.94 -25.05 10.39
C GLY A 234 -4.36 -25.58 10.26
N LEU A 235 -5.22 -25.30 11.26
CA LEU A 235 -6.61 -25.78 11.32
C LEU A 235 -7.53 -25.09 10.31
N MET A 236 -7.36 -23.77 10.13
CA MET A 236 -8.19 -22.94 9.26
C MET A 236 -7.33 -21.80 8.71
N PRO A 237 -6.53 -22.03 7.66
CA PRO A 237 -5.64 -21.02 7.13
C PRO A 237 -6.37 -19.89 6.41
N PHE A 238 -7.53 -20.19 5.81
CA PHE A 238 -8.36 -19.27 5.05
C PHE A 238 -9.82 -19.32 5.48
N ARG A 239 -10.54 -18.24 5.23
CA ARG A 239 -12.01 -18.17 5.29
C ARG A 239 -12.55 -17.63 3.98
N PRO A 240 -13.73 -18.06 3.52
CA PRO A 240 -14.38 -17.45 2.36
C PRO A 240 -14.62 -15.96 2.57
N ASN A 241 -14.53 -15.21 1.50
CA ASN A 241 -14.83 -13.78 1.43
C ASN A 241 -15.93 -13.55 0.40
N VAL A 242 -17.02 -12.93 0.84
CA VAL A 242 -18.06 -12.41 -0.07
C VAL A 242 -17.72 -10.95 -0.32
N ALA A 243 -16.88 -10.71 -1.34
CA ALA A 243 -16.44 -9.38 -1.69
C ALA A 243 -17.56 -8.59 -2.40
N GLU A 244 -17.66 -7.30 -2.14
CA GLU A 244 -18.53 -6.39 -2.93
C GLU A 244 -18.08 -6.34 -4.39
N HIS A 245 -16.75 -6.46 -4.65
CA HIS A 245 -16.10 -6.37 -5.96
C HIS A 245 -15.16 -7.57 -6.16
N PRO A 246 -15.69 -8.75 -6.52
CA PRO A 246 -14.89 -9.97 -6.65
C PRO A 246 -13.85 -9.89 -7.79
N GLU A 247 -14.06 -9.01 -8.78
CA GLU A 247 -13.13 -8.78 -9.89
C GLU A 247 -11.81 -8.11 -9.49
N VAL A 248 -11.77 -7.44 -8.34
CA VAL A 248 -10.56 -6.79 -7.80
C VAL A 248 -10.11 -7.34 -6.46
N ASN A 249 -10.91 -8.21 -5.82
CA ASN A 249 -10.67 -8.73 -4.47
C ASN A 249 -10.44 -10.23 -4.46
N TYR A 250 -9.68 -10.71 -3.49
CA TYR A 250 -9.58 -12.13 -3.19
C TYR A 250 -10.90 -12.71 -2.66
N ALA A 251 -11.27 -13.89 -3.16
CA ALA A 251 -12.41 -14.68 -2.66
C ALA A 251 -12.09 -15.42 -1.33
N HIS A 252 -10.85 -15.40 -0.86
CA HIS A 252 -10.42 -16.05 0.38
C HIS A 252 -9.52 -15.14 1.20
N ILE A 253 -9.84 -15.04 2.49
CA ILE A 253 -9.13 -14.21 3.46
C ILE A 253 -8.16 -15.10 4.26
N PRO A 254 -6.85 -14.88 4.20
CA PRO A 254 -5.92 -15.53 5.11
C PRO A 254 -6.12 -15.01 6.54
N ILE A 255 -6.31 -15.92 7.51
CA ILE A 255 -6.49 -15.55 8.92
C ILE A 255 -5.27 -14.78 9.46
N ARG A 256 -4.06 -15.17 9.03
CA ARG A 256 -2.85 -14.44 9.42
C ARG A 256 -2.86 -13.00 8.89
N ALA A 257 -3.35 -12.77 7.69
CA ALA A 257 -3.42 -11.40 7.14
C ALA A 257 -4.42 -10.51 7.90
N LEU A 258 -5.56 -11.07 8.36
CA LEU A 258 -6.46 -10.35 9.27
C LEU A 258 -5.77 -9.95 10.58
N TYR A 259 -4.98 -10.85 11.14
CA TYR A 259 -4.18 -10.55 12.34
C TYR A 259 -3.17 -9.43 12.06
N GLN A 260 -2.52 -9.44 10.89
CA GLN A 260 -1.60 -8.36 10.50
C GLN A 260 -2.32 -7.02 10.31
N LEU A 261 -3.56 -7.02 9.79
CA LEU A 261 -4.37 -5.81 9.71
C LEU A 261 -4.67 -5.23 11.10
N GLN A 262 -4.99 -6.09 12.09
CA GLN A 262 -5.14 -5.63 13.47
C GLN A 262 -3.84 -5.04 14.02
N LYS A 263 -2.69 -5.63 13.70
CA LYS A 263 -1.37 -5.10 14.10
C LYS A 263 -1.06 -3.74 13.46
N LEU A 264 -1.49 -3.52 12.22
CA LEU A 264 -1.39 -2.21 11.57
C LEU A 264 -2.22 -1.16 12.33
N ILE A 265 -3.47 -1.48 12.68
CA ILE A 265 -4.34 -0.60 13.47
C ILE A 265 -3.69 -0.28 14.82
N GLU A 266 -3.26 -1.31 15.57
CA GLU A 266 -2.56 -1.16 16.85
C GLU A 266 -1.31 -0.28 16.71
N ASN A 267 -0.50 -0.48 15.66
CA ASN A 267 0.70 0.30 15.42
C ASN A 267 0.37 1.78 15.18
N LEU A 268 -0.65 2.08 14.37
CA LEU A 268 -1.07 3.45 14.11
C LEU A 268 -1.47 4.17 15.41
N PHE A 269 -2.26 3.50 16.28
CA PHE A 269 -2.74 4.09 17.53
C PHE A 269 -1.67 4.17 18.64
N ASN A 270 -0.66 3.29 18.61
CA ASN A 270 0.42 3.29 19.60
C ASN A 270 1.54 4.29 19.28
N HIS A 271 1.59 4.84 18.07
CA HIS A 271 2.63 5.76 17.63
C HIS A 271 2.02 7.07 17.10
N PRO A 272 1.33 7.84 17.97
CA PRO A 272 0.78 9.11 17.56
C PRO A 272 1.92 10.10 17.25
N ALA A 273 1.84 10.74 16.10
CA ALA A 273 2.73 11.84 15.75
C ALA A 273 1.97 12.85 14.87
N PRO A 274 2.39 14.12 14.85
CA PRO A 274 1.72 15.12 14.06
C PRO A 274 1.88 14.84 12.55
N ILE A 275 0.80 15.08 11.80
CA ILE A 275 0.81 15.13 10.35
C ILE A 275 0.92 16.61 9.95
N SER A 276 1.93 16.94 9.15
CA SER A 276 2.27 18.32 8.78
C SER A 276 1.38 18.92 7.69
N CYS A 277 0.55 18.10 7.02
CA CYS A 277 -0.33 18.52 5.95
C CYS A 277 -1.81 18.32 6.32
N PRO A 278 -2.75 18.94 5.56
CA PRO A 278 -4.19 18.72 5.71
C PRO A 278 -4.60 17.25 5.56
N VAL A 279 -5.57 16.82 6.36
CA VAL A 279 -6.10 15.45 6.34
C VAL A 279 -7.61 15.48 6.14
N ARG A 280 -8.13 14.74 5.15
CA ARG A 280 -9.57 14.50 4.99
C ARG A 280 -9.91 13.03 5.16
N LEU A 281 -10.92 12.76 5.97
CA LEU A 281 -11.44 11.43 6.23
C LEU A 281 -12.84 11.29 5.60
N PHE A 282 -13.01 10.32 4.71
CA PHE A 282 -14.31 9.96 4.16
C PHE A 282 -14.83 8.70 4.83
N GLN A 283 -16.14 8.66 5.14
CA GLN A 283 -16.77 7.48 5.72
C GLN A 283 -18.19 7.30 5.19
N SER A 284 -18.55 6.06 4.87
CA SER A 284 -19.93 5.65 4.61
C SER A 284 -20.72 5.60 5.92
N ASP A 285 -21.88 6.28 5.99
CA ASP A 285 -22.70 6.39 7.22
C ASP A 285 -23.31 5.06 7.66
N LYS A 286 -23.51 4.11 6.73
CA LYS A 286 -24.05 2.77 6.99
C LYS A 286 -23.13 1.68 6.43
N ASP A 287 -21.82 1.89 6.50
CA ASP A 287 -20.82 0.93 6.06
C ASP A 287 -21.09 -0.48 6.62
N PRO A 288 -21.18 -1.53 5.79
CA PRO A 288 -21.48 -2.89 6.27
C PRO A 288 -20.25 -3.61 6.85
N VAL A 289 -19.04 -3.12 6.61
CA VAL A 289 -17.75 -3.75 6.97
C VAL A 289 -17.12 -3.07 8.18
N VAL A 290 -17.02 -1.75 8.12
CA VAL A 290 -16.36 -0.90 9.11
C VAL A 290 -17.43 -0.20 9.95
N GLU A 291 -17.24 -0.15 11.28
CA GLU A 291 -18.11 0.67 12.12
C GLU A 291 -17.93 2.16 11.75
N PRO A 292 -19.01 2.89 11.42
CA PRO A 292 -18.88 4.30 11.03
C PRO A 292 -18.19 5.17 12.07
N GLU A 293 -18.27 4.80 13.36
CA GLU A 293 -17.55 5.49 14.45
C GLU A 293 -16.01 5.40 14.31
N SER A 294 -15.50 4.52 13.46
CA SER A 294 -14.06 4.43 13.17
C SER A 294 -13.47 5.76 12.70
N VAL A 295 -14.22 6.52 11.90
CA VAL A 295 -13.77 7.82 11.40
C VAL A 295 -13.59 8.84 12.52
N ASN A 296 -14.50 8.85 13.51
CA ASN A 296 -14.40 9.74 14.68
C ASN A 296 -13.19 9.37 15.56
N LYS A 297 -12.89 8.06 15.69
CA LYS A 297 -11.71 7.60 16.42
C LYS A 297 -10.42 8.05 15.73
N LEU A 298 -10.33 7.89 14.40
CA LEU A 298 -9.21 8.40 13.61
C LEU A 298 -9.09 9.92 13.74
N TYR A 299 -10.20 10.64 13.58
CA TYR A 299 -10.20 12.10 13.69
C TYR A 299 -9.65 12.59 15.04
N ARG A 300 -10.08 11.95 16.15
CA ARG A 300 -9.56 12.29 17.49
C ARG A 300 -8.10 11.93 17.66
N HIS A 301 -7.67 10.84 17.04
CA HIS A 301 -6.28 10.34 17.16
C HIS A 301 -5.28 11.14 16.34
N ILE A 302 -5.64 11.57 15.12
CA ILE A 302 -4.76 12.28 14.22
C ILE A 302 -4.49 13.69 14.74
N ALA A 303 -3.21 14.03 14.93
CA ALA A 303 -2.76 15.38 15.27
C ALA A 303 -2.36 16.12 13.97
N ALA A 304 -3.32 16.72 13.28
CA ALA A 304 -3.09 17.60 12.11
C ALA A 304 -3.71 18.96 12.37
N ALA A 305 -3.06 20.03 11.89
CA ALA A 305 -3.55 21.41 12.06
C ALA A 305 -4.87 21.62 11.31
N GLU A 306 -5.02 21.03 10.14
CA GLU A 306 -6.25 21.03 9.34
C GLU A 306 -6.69 19.58 9.13
N LYS A 307 -7.88 19.25 9.62
CA LYS A 307 -8.49 17.94 9.41
C LYS A 307 -10.00 18.05 9.42
N ASP A 308 -10.65 17.28 8.57
CA ASP A 308 -12.11 17.23 8.50
C ASP A 308 -12.62 15.81 8.19
N ILE A 309 -13.94 15.64 8.38
CA ILE A 309 -14.66 14.40 8.07
C ILE A 309 -15.74 14.74 7.05
N GLU A 310 -15.84 13.92 6.02
CA GLU A 310 -16.96 13.92 5.09
C GLU A 310 -17.70 12.59 5.14
N MET A 311 -18.96 12.64 5.57
CA MET A 311 -19.84 11.48 5.62
C MET A 311 -20.57 11.31 4.29
N ILE A 312 -20.50 10.11 3.74
CA ILE A 312 -21.19 9.73 2.50
C ILE A 312 -22.41 8.88 2.86
N ALA A 313 -23.59 9.31 2.41
CA ALA A 313 -24.84 8.57 2.62
C ALA A 313 -24.85 7.28 1.77
N SER A 314 -24.44 6.17 2.37
CA SER A 314 -24.28 4.89 1.66
C SER A 314 -24.37 3.69 2.58
N GLN A 315 -24.88 2.57 2.05
CA GLN A 315 -24.82 1.24 2.67
C GLN A 315 -23.72 0.35 2.09
N ARG A 316 -22.75 0.94 1.38
CA ARG A 316 -21.65 0.25 0.74
C ARG A 316 -20.33 0.64 1.40
N HIS A 317 -19.41 -0.32 1.48
CA HIS A 317 -18.02 -0.05 1.87
C HIS A 317 -17.23 0.56 0.70
N GLY A 318 -17.48 0.09 -0.51
CA GLY A 318 -16.77 0.45 -1.75
C GLY A 318 -17.13 1.82 -2.32
N ILE A 319 -17.39 2.85 -1.50
CA ILE A 319 -17.86 4.18 -1.95
C ILE A 319 -16.91 4.85 -2.94
N LEU A 320 -15.61 4.57 -2.86
CA LEU A 320 -14.60 5.11 -3.75
C LEU A 320 -14.62 4.42 -5.12
N TYR A 321 -14.62 3.09 -5.12
CA TYR A 321 -14.62 2.29 -6.33
C TYR A 321 -15.90 2.47 -7.15
N GLU A 322 -17.05 2.47 -6.48
CA GLU A 322 -18.38 2.68 -7.08
C GLU A 322 -18.68 4.15 -7.36
N ASN A 323 -17.81 5.07 -6.94
CA ASN A 323 -18.01 6.53 -7.04
C ASN A 323 -19.37 7.01 -6.46
N ILE A 324 -19.78 6.44 -5.32
CA ILE A 324 -21.06 6.78 -4.68
C ILE A 324 -21.04 8.24 -4.25
N ASP A 325 -22.15 8.94 -4.48
CA ASP A 325 -22.33 10.36 -4.16
C ASP A 325 -21.16 11.24 -4.70
N ASN A 326 -20.66 10.89 -5.89
CA ASN A 326 -19.52 11.55 -6.50
C ASN A 326 -18.27 11.63 -5.61
N THR A 327 -18.05 10.61 -4.77
CA THR A 327 -16.89 10.57 -3.84
C THR A 327 -15.57 10.85 -4.55
N GLN A 328 -15.36 10.32 -5.76
CA GLN A 328 -14.15 10.59 -6.54
C GLN A 328 -14.03 12.08 -6.89
N GLN A 329 -15.12 12.75 -7.28
CA GLN A 329 -15.09 14.19 -7.59
C GLN A 329 -14.80 15.02 -6.35
N LYS A 330 -15.41 14.70 -5.21
CA LYS A 330 -15.14 15.36 -3.93
C LYS A 330 -13.68 15.25 -3.51
N ILE A 331 -13.06 14.08 -3.75
CA ILE A 331 -11.61 13.88 -3.52
C ILE A 331 -10.78 14.73 -4.47
N ILE A 332 -11.13 14.75 -5.76
CA ILE A 332 -10.44 15.56 -6.76
C ILE A 332 -10.52 17.05 -6.40
N ASP A 333 -11.70 17.55 -6.06
CA ASP A 333 -11.90 18.96 -5.69
C ASP A 333 -11.07 19.32 -4.43
N TYR A 334 -11.02 18.41 -3.46
CA TYR A 334 -10.20 18.61 -2.26
C TYR A 334 -8.71 18.68 -2.58
N VAL A 335 -8.21 17.81 -3.45
CA VAL A 335 -6.82 17.80 -3.91
C VAL A 335 -6.51 19.08 -4.69
N LEU A 336 -7.35 19.48 -5.65
CA LEU A 336 -7.14 20.67 -6.46
C LEU A 336 -7.09 21.96 -5.62
N GLN A 337 -7.91 22.07 -4.57
CA GLN A 337 -7.89 23.21 -3.63
C GLN A 337 -6.58 23.30 -2.84
N ARG A 338 -5.81 22.22 -2.74
CA ARG A 338 -4.56 22.10 -1.99
C ARG A 338 -3.33 21.92 -2.86
N THR A 339 -3.54 21.94 -4.16
CA THR A 339 -2.46 21.95 -5.14
C THR A 339 -2.11 23.41 -5.47
N SER A 340 -0.83 23.70 -5.52
CA SER A 340 -0.33 25.05 -5.83
C SER A 340 -0.90 25.54 -7.15
N PRO A 341 -1.51 26.74 -7.23
CA PRO A 341 -2.18 27.23 -8.44
C PRO A 341 -1.29 27.24 -9.70
N GLN A 342 0.00 27.46 -9.52
CA GLN A 342 1.00 27.44 -10.60
C GLN A 342 1.10 26.07 -11.29
N LEU A 343 0.76 24.99 -10.58
CA LEU A 343 0.81 23.62 -11.11
C LEU A 343 -0.50 23.21 -11.84
N VAL A 344 -1.58 23.97 -11.64
CA VAL A 344 -2.93 23.65 -12.19
C VAL A 344 -3.30 24.55 -13.39
N GLN A 345 -2.79 25.79 -13.47
CA GLN A 345 -3.29 26.82 -14.39
C GLN A 345 -3.00 26.62 -15.89
N ASP A 346 -2.19 25.65 -16.31
CA ASP A 346 -1.92 25.42 -17.74
C ASP A 346 -2.93 24.45 -18.42
N THR A 347 -4.12 24.27 -17.88
CA THR A 347 -5.16 23.40 -18.46
C THR A 347 -6.09 24.13 -19.45
N ASN A 348 -5.91 25.45 -19.69
CA ASN A 348 -6.74 26.29 -20.59
C ASN A 348 -5.88 26.94 -21.68
N GLY A 349 -5.05 26.20 -22.36
CA GLY A 349 -4.30 26.62 -23.53
C GLY A 349 -4.71 25.80 -24.76
#